data_5cb024cc1f120007b89b1b9f79134865
#
_entry.id   5cb024cc1f120007b89b1b9f79134865
#
_cell.length_a   1.000
_cell.length_b   1.000
_cell.length_c   1.000
_cell.angle_alpha   90.00
_cell.angle_beta   90.00
_cell.angle_gamma   90.00
#
_symmetry.space_group_name_H-M   'P 1'
#
loop_
_entity.id
_entity.type
_entity.pdbx_description
1 polymer ?
#
loop_
_entity_poly.entity_id
_entity_poly.type
_entity_poly.pdbx_seq_one_letter_code
_entity_poly.pdbx_strand_id
1 'polypeptide(L)'
;MQLSPLVARGRVIAAARMLAGLDQFQLAAAAGLSPSTISKIEAGRKNVRAGTLRAVKQALEGLGVDLTENGRTGHHAVGTSYA
;
A
#
# COMPACT_ATOMS: atom_id res chain seq x y z
N MET A 1 -18.30 12.34 5.23
CA MET A 1 -17.69 12.24 3.88
C MET A 1 -16.95 10.92 3.76
N GLN A 2 -17.18 10.20 2.67
CA GLN A 2 -16.49 8.93 2.42
C GLN A 2 -15.36 9.14 1.43
N LEU A 3 -14.23 8.49 1.68
CA LEU A 3 -13.12 8.47 0.74
C LEU A 3 -13.48 7.55 -0.44
N SER A 4 -13.05 7.90 -1.64
CA SER A 4 -13.15 6.97 -2.76
C SER A 4 -12.34 5.70 -2.45
N PRO A 5 -12.69 4.55 -3.03
CA PRO A 5 -11.92 3.31 -2.80
C PRO A 5 -10.44 3.44 -3.15
N LEU A 6 -10.11 4.19 -4.20
CA LEU A 6 -8.71 4.38 -4.59
C LEU A 6 -7.95 5.24 -3.59
N VAL A 7 -8.57 6.29 -3.07
CA VAL A 7 -7.95 7.15 -2.05
C VAL A 7 -7.79 6.38 -0.75
N ALA A 8 -8.80 5.62 -0.33
CA ALA A 8 -8.75 4.80 0.87
C ALA A 8 -7.61 3.78 0.78
N ARG A 9 -7.48 3.09 -0.36
CA ARG A 9 -6.39 2.13 -0.59
C ARG A 9 -5.03 2.80 -0.55
N GLY A 10 -4.90 3.97 -1.16
CA GLY A 10 -3.64 4.72 -1.15
C GLY A 10 -3.22 5.09 0.26
N ARG A 11 -4.16 5.51 1.09
CA ARG A 11 -3.88 5.85 2.49
C ARG A 11 -3.53 4.63 3.33
N VAL A 12 -4.14 3.49 3.07
CA VAL A 12 -3.77 2.22 3.73
C VAL A 12 -2.33 1.84 3.38
N ILE A 13 -1.94 1.98 2.13
CA ILE A 13 -0.57 1.68 1.69
C ILE A 13 0.42 2.64 2.35
N ALA A 14 0.10 3.95 2.40
CA ALA A 14 0.94 4.93 3.08
C ALA A 14 1.10 4.60 4.57
N ALA A 15 0.01 4.23 5.23
CA ALA A 15 0.04 3.83 6.64
C ALA A 15 0.89 2.57 6.84
N ALA A 16 0.75 1.58 5.97
CA ALA A 16 1.54 0.36 6.01
C ALA A 16 3.02 0.65 5.81
N ARG A 17 3.35 1.54 4.88
CA ARG A 17 4.72 1.99 4.65
C ARG A 17 5.31 2.63 5.91
N MET A 18 4.57 3.52 6.54
CA MET A 18 5.00 4.18 7.77
C MET A 18 5.17 3.18 8.91
N LEU A 19 4.27 2.21 9.01
CA LEU A 19 4.34 1.15 10.01
C LEU A 19 5.60 0.28 9.81
N ALA A 20 6.00 0.07 8.56
CA ALA A 20 7.24 -0.63 8.23
C ALA A 20 8.50 0.23 8.46
N GLY A 21 8.34 1.51 8.77
CA GLY A 21 9.47 2.43 8.99
C GLY A 21 10.15 2.90 7.71
N LEU A 22 9.43 2.91 6.59
CA LEU A 22 10.00 3.26 5.28
C LEU A 22 9.49 4.59 4.78
N ASP A 23 10.33 5.31 4.03
CA ASP A 23 9.87 6.40 3.19
C ASP A 23 9.44 5.87 1.81
N GLN A 24 8.95 6.74 0.93
CA GLN A 24 8.50 6.33 -0.40
C GLN A 24 9.62 5.76 -1.27
N PHE A 25 10.84 6.30 -1.15
CA PHE A 25 12.00 5.80 -1.88
C PHE A 25 12.37 4.39 -1.45
N GLN A 26 12.34 4.15 -0.15
CA GLN A 26 12.67 2.84 0.42
C GLN A 26 11.63 1.79 0.04
N LEU A 27 10.35 2.14 0.08
CA LEU A 27 9.30 1.21 -0.36
C LEU A 27 9.42 0.92 -1.86
N ALA A 28 9.69 1.94 -2.67
CA ALA A 28 9.89 1.76 -4.10
C ALA A 28 11.03 0.78 -4.37
N ALA A 29 12.16 0.95 -3.70
CA ALA A 29 13.30 0.04 -3.84
C ALA A 29 12.93 -1.39 -3.45
N ALA A 30 12.22 -1.57 -2.34
CA ALA A 30 11.79 -2.89 -1.88
C ALA A 30 10.82 -3.57 -2.85
N ALA A 31 9.99 -2.80 -3.53
CA ALA A 31 9.00 -3.32 -4.47
C ALA A 31 9.52 -3.40 -5.92
N GLY A 32 10.72 -2.91 -6.19
CA GLY A 32 11.26 -2.86 -7.55
C GLY A 32 10.56 -1.83 -8.43
N LEU A 33 10.11 -0.72 -7.86
CA LEU A 33 9.34 0.33 -8.53
C LEU A 33 10.02 1.68 -8.39
N SER A 34 9.55 2.67 -9.14
CA SER A 34 10.02 4.03 -8.99
C SER A 34 9.30 4.75 -7.83
N PRO A 35 9.95 5.74 -7.17
CA PRO A 35 9.27 6.53 -6.14
C PRO A 35 8.01 7.24 -6.64
N SER A 36 8.00 7.69 -7.89
CA SER A 36 6.83 8.35 -8.47
C SER A 36 5.64 7.39 -8.57
N THR A 37 5.89 6.11 -8.80
CA THR A 37 4.84 5.09 -8.80
C THR A 37 4.23 4.94 -7.41
N ILE A 38 5.05 4.88 -6.37
CA ILE A 38 4.57 4.83 -4.99
C ILE A 38 3.74 6.07 -4.65
N SER A 39 4.23 7.25 -5.03
CA SER A 39 3.52 8.51 -4.82
C SER A 39 2.13 8.50 -5.48
N LYS A 40 2.03 8.00 -6.70
CA LYS A 40 0.75 7.89 -7.42
C LYS A 40 -0.22 6.93 -6.73
N ILE A 41 0.27 5.80 -6.27
CA ILE A 41 -0.55 4.81 -5.55
C ILE A 41 -1.08 5.43 -4.26
N GLU A 42 -0.22 6.05 -3.47
CA GLU A 42 -0.61 6.65 -2.19
C GLU A 42 -1.56 7.84 -2.37
N ALA A 43 -1.47 8.53 -3.50
CA ALA A 43 -2.39 9.62 -3.83
C ALA A 43 -3.75 9.14 -4.36
N GLY A 44 -3.94 7.85 -4.56
CA GLY A 44 -5.21 7.30 -5.05
C GLY A 44 -5.43 7.52 -6.54
N ARG A 45 -4.35 7.57 -7.33
CA ARG A 45 -4.46 7.74 -8.78
C ARG A 45 -5.08 6.51 -9.44
N LYS A 46 -5.76 6.75 -10.55
CA LYS A 46 -6.42 5.70 -11.31
C LYS A 46 -5.42 4.84 -12.09
N ASN A 47 -5.16 4.43 -12.91
CA ASN A 47 -4.23 3.77 -13.84
C ASN A 47 -3.03 3.08 -13.20
N VAL A 48 -3.22 2.53 -12.01
CA VAL A 48 -2.20 1.70 -11.36
C VAL A 48 -2.49 0.24 -11.71
N ARG A 49 -1.52 -0.43 -12.30
CA ARG A 49 -1.67 -1.82 -12.73
C ARG A 49 -1.76 -2.76 -11.53
N ALA A 50 -2.57 -3.82 -11.67
CA ALA A 50 -2.74 -4.81 -10.62
C ALA A 50 -1.41 -5.46 -10.19
N GLY A 51 -0.51 -5.72 -11.14
CA GLY A 51 0.82 -6.28 -10.83
C GLY A 51 1.67 -5.32 -10.02
N THR A 52 1.57 -4.02 -10.27
CA THR A 52 2.26 -2.99 -9.49
C THR A 52 1.76 -2.97 -8.05
N LEU A 53 0.45 -3.01 -7.85
CA LEU A 53 -0.13 -3.09 -6.50
C LEU A 53 0.28 -4.36 -5.78
N ARG A 54 0.32 -5.47 -6.49
CA ARG A 54 0.76 -6.75 -5.92
C ARG A 54 2.21 -6.68 -5.46
N ALA A 55 3.08 -6.04 -6.24
CA ALA A 55 4.48 -5.88 -5.88
C ALA A 55 4.64 -5.07 -4.58
N VAL A 56 3.85 -4.00 -4.43
CA VAL A 56 3.86 -3.17 -3.21
C VAL A 56 3.37 -3.98 -2.01
N LYS A 57 2.26 -4.69 -2.16
CA LYS A 57 1.72 -5.53 -1.08
C LYS A 57 2.70 -6.61 -0.66
N GLN A 58 3.32 -7.28 -1.61
CA GLN A 58 4.31 -8.33 -1.33
C GLN A 58 5.53 -7.77 -0.60
N ALA A 59 5.99 -6.58 -1.00
CA ALA A 59 7.12 -5.93 -0.33
C ALA A 59 6.79 -5.62 1.14
N LEU A 60 5.60 -5.08 1.39
CA LEU A 60 5.15 -4.76 2.76
C LEU A 60 4.95 -6.02 3.59
N GLU A 61 4.33 -7.04 3.03
CA GLU A 61 4.13 -8.32 3.71
C GLU A 61 5.47 -8.98 4.07
N GLY A 62 6.44 -8.89 3.17
CA GLY A 62 7.80 -9.39 3.43
C GLY A 62 8.51 -8.67 4.56
N LEU A 63 8.06 -7.45 4.89
CA LEU A 63 8.58 -6.66 6.01
C LEU A 63 7.75 -6.81 7.29
N GLY A 64 6.78 -7.74 7.29
CA GLY A 64 5.97 -8.04 8.47
C GLY A 64 4.74 -7.17 8.64
N VAL A 65 4.31 -6.46 7.59
CA VAL A 65 3.09 -5.66 7.64
C VAL A 65 1.98 -6.39 6.91
N ASP A 66 0.90 -6.68 7.63
CA ASP A 66 -0.27 -7.31 7.04
C ASP A 66 -1.23 -6.26 6.51
N LEU A 67 -1.75 -6.52 5.32
CA LEU A 67 -2.74 -5.68 4.65
C LEU A 67 -4.00 -6.50 4.43
N THR A 68 -5.12 -6.02 4.93
CA THR A 68 -6.41 -6.67 4.78
C THR A 68 -7.34 -5.76 3.99
N GLU A 69 -8.02 -6.33 3.02
CA GLU A 69 -9.01 -5.63 2.22
C GLU A 69 -10.26 -6.48 2.13
N ASN A 70 -11.40 -5.90 2.48
CA ASN A 70 -12.67 -6.55 2.31
C ASN A 70 -13.41 -5.90 1.13
N GLY A 71 -13.41 -6.59 0.00
CA GLY A 71 -14.02 -6.10 -1.23
C GLY A 71 -15.53 -5.92 -1.15
N ARG A 72 -16.21 -6.59 -0.22
CA ARG A 72 -17.67 -6.45 -0.04
C ARG A 72 -18.05 -5.19 0.73
N THR A 73 -17.25 -4.83 1.72
CA THR A 73 -17.51 -3.68 2.60
C THR A 73 -16.65 -2.48 2.27
N GLY A 74 -15.63 -2.65 1.45
CA GLY A 74 -14.64 -1.61 1.18
C GLY A 74 -13.72 -1.31 2.35
N HIS A 75 -13.71 -2.15 3.36
CA HIS A 75 -12.85 -1.96 4.53
C HIS A 75 -11.42 -2.40 4.26
N HIS A 76 -10.50 -1.64 4.79
CA HIS A 76 -9.07 -1.94 4.75
C HIS A 76 -8.53 -1.95 6.17
N ALA A 77 -7.56 -2.78 6.42
CA ALA A 77 -6.86 -2.81 7.70
C ALA A 77 -5.36 -3.01 7.45
N VAL A 78 -4.55 -2.48 8.33
CA VAL A 78 -3.11 -2.64 8.29
C VAL A 78 -2.63 -2.95 9.71
N GLY A 79 -1.69 -3.84 9.83
CA GLY A 79 -1.12 -4.23 11.12
C GLY A 79 0.25 -4.86 10.92
N THR A 80 0.79 -5.40 12.00
CA THR A 80 2.07 -6.11 11.96
C THR A 80 1.85 -7.59 12.26
N SER A 81 2.67 -8.43 11.61
CA SER A 81 2.70 -9.86 11.86
C SER A 81 3.81 -10.14 12.84
N TYR A 82 3.48 -10.67 14.01
CA TYR A 82 4.46 -11.13 14.97
C TYR A 82 4.26 -12.62 15.23
N ALA A 83 5.33 -13.34 15.25
CA ALA A 83 5.31 -14.72 15.65
C ALA A 83 5.09 -14.83 17.16
#